data_7246d7551a307f996802fe64fb4bb4a8
#
_entry.id   7246d7551a307f996802fe64fb4bb4a8
#
_cell.length_a   1.000
_cell.length_b   1.000
_cell.length_c   1.000
_cell.angle_alpha   90.00
_cell.angle_beta   90.00
_cell.angle_gamma   90.00
#
_symmetry.space_group_name_H-M   'P 1'
#
loop_
_entity.id
_entity.type
_entity.pdbx_description
1 polymer ?
#
loop_
_entity_poly.entity_id
_entity_poly.type
_entity_poly.pdbx_seq_one_letter_code
_entity_poly.pdbx_strand_id
1 'polypeptide(L)'
;MNRAASTRAAVLFVVVLAGVATPSSAQLGQRITVPGVNNFWRVDKTVSTGGSITSREMAVPALKRRGIRTVIDLAGGADAERERAAVEAAGMKYLVFAINGTTLDPAPIDPFLKAASDPANYPVFIHSGAGHRAAMAWMIKRVVVDGWTIEKAGIEAASAGLIDDNAMAPVWWKFAQDYIMSHKK
;
A
#
# COMPACT_ATOMS: atom_id res chain seq x y z
N MET A 1 30.58 -53.81 55.54
CA MET A 1 29.98 -53.91 54.19
C MET A 1 29.25 -52.60 53.90
N ASN A 2 29.91 -51.63 53.23
CA ASN A 2 29.35 -50.34 52.88
C ASN A 2 29.08 -50.28 51.39
N ARG A 3 27.80 -50.17 51.01
CA ARG A 3 27.41 -49.90 49.65
C ARG A 3 27.36 -48.38 49.43
N ALA A 4 28.22 -47.86 48.58
CA ALA A 4 28.19 -46.52 48.12
C ALA A 4 27.12 -46.37 47.06
N ALA A 5 26.16 -45.44 47.25
CA ALA A 5 25.15 -45.09 46.28
C ALA A 5 25.74 -44.01 45.32
N SER A 6 25.82 -44.37 44.04
CA SER A 6 26.27 -43.47 42.98
C SER A 6 25.07 -42.65 42.44
N THR A 7 25.04 -41.38 42.75
CA THR A 7 24.03 -40.42 42.21
C THR A 7 24.46 -39.98 40.81
N ARG A 8 23.77 -40.42 39.77
CA ARG A 8 23.97 -39.91 38.39
C ARG A 8 23.17 -38.64 38.23
N ALA A 9 23.85 -37.51 38.09
CA ALA A 9 23.24 -36.25 37.74
C ALA A 9 22.94 -36.27 36.22
N ALA A 10 21.65 -36.14 35.87
CA ALA A 10 21.22 -35.97 34.50
C ALA A 10 21.33 -34.47 34.13
N VAL A 11 22.20 -34.16 33.20
CA VAL A 11 22.31 -32.79 32.63
C VAL A 11 21.27 -32.66 31.53
N LEU A 12 20.25 -31.85 31.80
CA LEU A 12 19.22 -31.51 30.81
C LEU A 12 19.76 -30.45 29.85
N PHE A 13 20.04 -30.84 28.62
CA PHE A 13 20.37 -29.86 27.53
C PHE A 13 19.07 -29.21 27.04
N VAL A 14 18.83 -27.96 27.39
CA VAL A 14 17.78 -27.14 26.78
C VAL A 14 18.29 -26.59 25.46
N VAL A 15 17.88 -27.18 24.34
CA VAL A 15 18.13 -26.64 23.01
C VAL A 15 17.15 -25.51 22.78
N VAL A 16 17.63 -24.27 22.89
CA VAL A 16 16.88 -23.07 22.47
C VAL A 16 16.93 -23.02 20.94
N LEU A 17 15.87 -23.47 20.28
CA LEU A 17 15.67 -23.24 18.84
C LEU A 17 15.40 -21.74 18.65
N ALA A 18 16.45 -20.98 18.30
CA ALA A 18 16.30 -19.64 17.75
C ALA A 18 15.52 -19.74 16.44
N GLY A 19 14.23 -19.40 16.48
CA GLY A 19 13.40 -19.33 15.28
C GLY A 19 13.97 -18.28 14.34
N VAL A 20 14.60 -18.72 13.23
CA VAL A 20 14.98 -17.86 12.13
C VAL A 20 13.68 -17.37 11.51
N ALA A 21 13.34 -16.09 11.75
CA ALA A 21 12.23 -15.44 11.06
C ALA A 21 12.55 -15.46 9.56
N THR A 22 11.87 -16.31 8.80
CA THR A 22 11.95 -16.29 7.35
C THR A 22 11.50 -14.91 6.87
N PRO A 23 12.27 -14.21 6.00
CA PRO A 23 11.84 -12.96 5.44
C PRO A 23 10.50 -13.20 4.73
N SER A 24 9.44 -12.51 5.19
CA SER A 24 8.13 -12.57 4.53
C SER A 24 8.33 -12.19 3.07
N SER A 25 8.07 -13.13 2.16
CA SER A 25 8.10 -12.87 0.73
C SER A 25 7.14 -11.70 0.44
N ALA A 26 7.55 -10.77 -0.41
CA ALA A 26 6.68 -9.70 -0.86
C ALA A 26 5.39 -10.32 -1.42
N GLN A 27 4.24 -10.01 -0.82
CA GLN A 27 2.98 -10.46 -1.35
C GLN A 27 2.72 -9.65 -2.61
N LEU A 28 2.73 -10.31 -3.76
CA LEU A 28 2.46 -9.65 -5.03
C LEU A 28 1.01 -9.18 -5.08
N GLY A 29 0.79 -7.96 -5.57
CA GLY A 29 -0.54 -7.40 -5.79
C GLY A 29 -1.34 -8.30 -6.74
N GLN A 30 -2.63 -8.43 -6.46
CA GLN A 30 -3.55 -9.21 -7.29
C GLN A 30 -4.54 -8.28 -7.98
N ARG A 31 -4.55 -8.31 -9.32
CA ARG A 31 -5.57 -7.59 -10.08
C ARG A 31 -6.93 -8.26 -9.91
N ILE A 32 -7.94 -7.46 -9.56
CA ILE A 32 -9.31 -7.92 -9.29
C ILE A 32 -10.27 -7.01 -10.04
N THR A 33 -11.31 -7.59 -10.64
CA THR A 33 -12.40 -6.79 -11.21
C THR A 33 -13.30 -6.26 -10.09
N VAL A 34 -13.41 -4.93 -10.02
CA VAL A 34 -14.35 -4.23 -9.14
C VAL A 34 -15.26 -3.38 -9.99
N PRO A 35 -16.60 -3.59 -9.93
CA PRO A 35 -17.54 -2.80 -10.74
C PRO A 35 -17.34 -1.30 -10.54
N GLY A 36 -17.22 -0.55 -11.62
CA GLY A 36 -17.06 0.90 -11.59
C GLY A 36 -15.67 1.41 -11.17
N VAL A 37 -14.67 0.54 -11.05
CA VAL A 37 -13.29 0.91 -10.75
C VAL A 37 -12.36 0.38 -11.84
N ASN A 38 -11.55 1.26 -12.42
CA ASN A 38 -10.52 0.84 -13.36
C ASN A 38 -9.29 0.28 -12.61
N ASN A 39 -8.69 -0.77 -13.18
CA ASN A 39 -7.39 -1.28 -12.72
C ASN A 39 -7.28 -1.45 -11.20
N PHE A 40 -8.27 -2.13 -10.57
CA PHE A 40 -8.22 -2.37 -9.14
C PHE A 40 -7.21 -3.49 -8.82
N TRP A 41 -6.28 -3.20 -7.90
CA TRP A 41 -5.28 -4.13 -7.40
C TRP A 41 -5.41 -4.28 -5.90
N ARG A 42 -5.53 -5.49 -5.41
CA ARG A 42 -5.41 -5.78 -3.99
C ARG A 42 -3.93 -6.00 -3.67
N VAL A 43 -3.32 -5.07 -2.96
CA VAL A 43 -1.92 -5.15 -2.53
C VAL A 43 -1.78 -6.13 -1.37
N ASP A 44 -2.62 -5.99 -0.34
CA ASP A 44 -2.72 -6.92 0.79
C ASP A 44 -4.15 -6.97 1.34
N LYS A 45 -4.32 -7.46 2.57
CA LYS A 45 -5.64 -7.57 3.20
C LYS A 45 -6.30 -6.22 3.50
N THR A 46 -5.51 -5.16 3.61
CA THR A 46 -5.93 -3.84 4.09
C THR A 46 -5.69 -2.73 3.10
N VAL A 47 -4.91 -2.98 2.06
CA VAL A 47 -4.52 -1.99 1.06
C VAL A 47 -4.90 -2.44 -0.33
N SER A 48 -5.52 -1.52 -1.05
CA SER A 48 -5.79 -1.66 -2.48
C SER A 48 -5.39 -0.39 -3.21
N THR A 49 -4.89 -0.55 -4.43
CA THR A 49 -4.59 0.54 -5.36
C THR A 49 -5.45 0.43 -6.60
N GLY A 50 -5.56 1.50 -7.38
CA GLY A 50 -6.30 1.42 -8.64
C GLY A 50 -6.34 2.70 -9.44
N GLY A 51 -7.07 2.61 -10.54
CA GLY A 51 -7.40 3.72 -11.42
C GLY A 51 -8.69 4.43 -10.99
N SER A 52 -9.20 5.25 -11.90
CA SER A 52 -10.38 6.10 -11.65
C SER A 52 -11.63 5.29 -11.29
N ILE A 53 -12.48 5.89 -10.49
CA ILE A 53 -13.87 5.49 -10.29
C ILE A 53 -14.67 5.97 -11.51
N THR A 54 -15.06 5.04 -12.37
CA THR A 54 -15.78 5.31 -13.63
C THR A 54 -17.29 5.34 -13.46
N SER A 55 -17.81 4.68 -12.42
CA SER A 55 -19.21 4.75 -12.00
C SER A 55 -19.28 4.71 -10.48
N ARG A 56 -19.69 5.81 -9.88
CA ARG A 56 -19.84 5.94 -8.43
C ARG A 56 -20.95 5.02 -7.90
N GLU A 57 -22.01 4.86 -8.66
CA GLU A 57 -23.17 4.02 -8.31
C GLU A 57 -22.79 2.55 -8.18
N MET A 58 -21.82 2.09 -8.97
CA MET A 58 -21.31 0.71 -8.90
C MET A 58 -20.11 0.57 -7.94
N ALA A 59 -19.17 1.51 -8.02
CA ALA A 59 -17.90 1.44 -7.28
C ALA A 59 -18.09 1.60 -5.78
N VAL A 60 -18.84 2.62 -5.35
CA VAL A 60 -18.95 2.97 -3.93
C VAL A 60 -19.55 1.81 -3.11
N PRO A 61 -20.69 1.19 -3.51
CA PRO A 61 -21.19 0.01 -2.82
C PRO A 61 -20.22 -1.20 -2.91
N ALA A 62 -19.50 -1.35 -4.02
CA ALA A 62 -18.55 -2.46 -4.18
C ALA A 62 -17.33 -2.30 -3.26
N LEU A 63 -16.79 -1.10 -3.09
CA LEU A 63 -15.72 -0.78 -2.14
C LEU A 63 -16.19 -0.97 -0.70
N LYS A 64 -17.38 -0.48 -0.37
CA LYS A 64 -17.95 -0.66 0.97
C LYS A 64 -18.12 -2.13 1.35
N ARG A 65 -18.65 -2.97 0.46
CA ARG A 65 -18.76 -4.43 0.69
C ARG A 65 -17.41 -5.12 0.89
N ARG A 66 -16.31 -4.55 0.38
CA ARG A 66 -14.93 -5.02 0.61
C ARG A 66 -14.35 -4.54 1.93
N GLY A 67 -15.12 -3.80 2.72
CA GLY A 67 -14.70 -3.29 4.01
C GLY A 67 -13.81 -2.05 3.91
N ILE A 68 -13.68 -1.42 2.73
CA ILE A 68 -12.92 -0.18 2.60
C ILE A 68 -13.52 0.87 3.54
N ARG A 69 -12.68 1.51 4.32
CA ARG A 69 -13.01 2.59 5.24
C ARG A 69 -12.66 3.95 4.70
N THR A 70 -11.57 4.01 3.93
CA THR A 70 -11.06 5.27 3.40
C THR A 70 -10.72 5.12 1.93
N VAL A 71 -11.16 6.09 1.14
CA VAL A 71 -10.75 6.29 -0.24
C VAL A 71 -9.76 7.46 -0.27
N ILE A 72 -8.60 7.26 -0.87
CA ILE A 72 -7.58 8.28 -1.06
C ILE A 72 -7.44 8.54 -2.56
N ASP A 73 -7.79 9.75 -2.96
CA ASP A 73 -7.67 10.22 -4.35
C ASP A 73 -6.36 11.00 -4.56
N LEU A 74 -5.50 10.48 -5.44
CA LEU A 74 -4.26 11.13 -5.87
C LEU A 74 -4.38 11.85 -7.22
N ALA A 75 -5.57 11.82 -7.82
CA ALA A 75 -5.85 12.54 -9.07
C ALA A 75 -6.40 13.92 -8.81
N GLY A 76 -7.34 14.05 -7.88
CA GLY A 76 -8.13 15.27 -7.71
C GLY A 76 -8.95 15.62 -8.97
N GLY A 77 -9.19 16.90 -9.17
CA GLY A 77 -9.85 17.40 -10.36
C GLY A 77 -11.35 17.68 -10.16
N ALA A 78 -12.05 17.97 -11.27
CA ALA A 78 -13.42 18.46 -11.26
C ALA A 78 -14.45 17.48 -10.68
N ASP A 79 -14.16 16.19 -10.72
CA ASP A 79 -15.06 15.13 -10.20
C ASP A 79 -14.84 14.81 -8.71
N ALA A 80 -13.77 15.30 -8.10
CA ALA A 80 -13.39 14.97 -6.73
C ALA A 80 -14.50 15.26 -5.71
N GLU A 81 -15.21 16.38 -5.84
CA GLU A 81 -16.30 16.73 -4.92
C GLU A 81 -17.51 15.82 -5.07
N ARG A 82 -17.86 15.40 -6.29
CA ARG A 82 -18.96 14.44 -6.52
C ARG A 82 -18.59 13.05 -6.03
N GLU A 83 -17.31 12.67 -6.15
CA GLU A 83 -16.82 11.41 -5.63
C GLU A 83 -16.80 11.42 -4.10
N ARG A 84 -16.30 12.52 -3.48
CA ARG A 84 -16.37 12.75 -2.03
C ARG A 84 -17.77 12.57 -1.51
N ALA A 85 -18.74 13.27 -2.07
CA ALA A 85 -20.12 13.20 -1.63
C ALA A 85 -20.68 11.77 -1.64
N ALA A 86 -20.39 11.00 -2.70
CA ALA A 86 -20.86 9.62 -2.81
C ALA A 86 -20.16 8.68 -1.79
N VAL A 87 -18.85 8.83 -1.60
CA VAL A 87 -18.06 8.01 -0.67
C VAL A 87 -18.47 8.29 0.77
N GLU A 88 -18.60 9.57 1.14
CA GLU A 88 -19.01 9.98 2.51
C GLU A 88 -20.46 9.61 2.82
N ALA A 89 -21.36 9.71 1.85
CA ALA A 89 -22.75 9.23 2.00
C ALA A 89 -22.83 7.72 2.27
N ALA A 90 -21.86 6.95 1.80
CA ALA A 90 -21.74 5.53 2.12
C ALA A 90 -21.03 5.25 3.46
N GLY A 91 -20.66 6.30 4.23
CA GLY A 91 -20.01 6.17 5.53
C GLY A 91 -18.54 5.75 5.43
N MET A 92 -17.87 6.12 4.35
CA MET A 92 -16.42 5.99 4.20
C MET A 92 -15.77 7.39 4.26
N LYS A 93 -14.50 7.46 4.62
CA LYS A 93 -13.71 8.71 4.52
C LYS A 93 -13.27 8.94 3.08
N TYR A 94 -13.16 10.21 2.69
CA TYR A 94 -12.55 10.59 1.42
C TYR A 94 -11.45 11.63 1.64
N LEU A 95 -10.24 11.32 1.20
CA LEU A 95 -9.06 12.16 1.34
C LEU A 95 -8.48 12.46 -0.06
N VAL A 96 -8.06 13.70 -0.31
CA VAL A 96 -7.46 14.09 -1.59
C VAL A 96 -6.04 14.62 -1.36
N PHE A 97 -5.09 14.05 -2.08
CA PHE A 97 -3.70 14.50 -2.16
C PHE A 97 -3.30 14.54 -3.63
N ALA A 98 -3.84 15.51 -4.37
CA ALA A 98 -3.70 15.57 -5.83
C ALA A 98 -2.25 15.74 -6.26
N ILE A 99 -1.70 14.76 -6.95
CA ILE A 99 -0.37 14.78 -7.55
C ILE A 99 -0.54 15.10 -9.03
N ASN A 100 -0.07 16.27 -9.46
CA ASN A 100 -0.17 16.69 -10.85
C ASN A 100 0.87 15.96 -11.70
N GLY A 101 0.42 15.33 -12.79
CA GLY A 101 1.28 14.58 -13.71
C GLY A 101 2.20 15.45 -14.57
N THR A 102 1.92 16.75 -14.69
CA THR A 102 2.70 17.66 -15.50
C THR A 102 3.79 18.37 -14.69
N THR A 103 3.44 18.84 -13.48
CA THR A 103 4.38 19.61 -12.64
C THR A 103 5.26 18.71 -11.77
N LEU A 104 4.83 17.48 -11.51
CA LEU A 104 5.51 16.50 -10.63
C LEU A 104 5.86 17.11 -9.25
N ASP A 105 4.94 17.91 -8.71
CA ASP A 105 5.11 18.54 -7.40
C ASP A 105 5.09 17.48 -6.29
N PRO A 106 6.13 17.38 -5.44
CA PRO A 106 6.19 16.43 -4.34
C PRO A 106 5.38 16.87 -3.10
N ALA A 107 4.91 18.12 -3.03
CA ALA A 107 4.23 18.66 -1.86
C ALA A 107 3.06 17.78 -1.32
N PRO A 108 2.26 17.09 -2.17
CA PRO A 108 1.20 16.21 -1.67
C PRO A 108 1.69 14.91 -1.03
N ILE A 109 2.96 14.52 -1.19
CA ILE A 109 3.46 13.21 -0.74
C ILE A 109 3.53 13.14 0.78
N ASP A 110 4.08 14.14 1.48
CA ASP A 110 4.17 14.11 2.94
C ASP A 110 2.80 13.99 3.63
N PRO A 111 1.77 14.80 3.28
CA PRO A 111 0.43 14.61 3.80
C PRO A 111 -0.17 13.24 3.47
N PHE A 112 0.08 12.71 2.26
CA PHE A 112 -0.31 11.36 1.89
C PHE A 112 0.36 10.31 2.78
N LEU A 113 1.68 10.39 2.99
CA LEU A 113 2.42 9.43 3.84
C LEU A 113 1.86 9.43 5.27
N LYS A 114 1.53 10.59 5.82
CA LYS A 114 0.89 10.71 7.13
C LYS A 114 -0.46 10.00 7.15
N ALA A 115 -1.33 10.23 6.17
CA ALA A 115 -2.64 9.61 6.07
C ALA A 115 -2.54 8.09 5.82
N ALA A 116 -1.62 7.66 4.96
CA ALA A 116 -1.36 6.26 4.65
C ALA A 116 -0.62 5.50 5.76
N SER A 117 -0.21 6.17 6.83
CA SER A 117 0.38 5.57 8.02
C SER A 117 -0.57 5.53 9.22
N ASP A 118 -1.73 6.16 9.12
CA ASP A 118 -2.73 6.18 10.20
C ASP A 118 -3.58 4.90 10.17
N PRO A 119 -3.51 4.03 11.21
CA PRO A 119 -4.31 2.81 11.30
C PRO A 119 -5.82 3.04 11.22
N ALA A 120 -6.30 4.22 11.62
CA ALA A 120 -7.72 4.58 11.57
C ALA A 120 -8.28 4.68 10.14
N ASN A 121 -7.41 4.81 9.13
CA ASN A 121 -7.81 4.89 7.73
C ASN A 121 -7.95 3.52 7.05
N TYR A 122 -7.54 2.42 7.70
CA TYR A 122 -7.56 1.09 7.08
C TYR A 122 -8.88 0.34 7.31
N PRO A 123 -9.32 -0.53 6.37
CA PRO A 123 -8.76 -0.78 5.03
C PRO A 123 -8.91 0.41 4.08
N VAL A 124 -7.89 0.63 3.21
CA VAL A 124 -7.80 1.78 2.32
C VAL A 124 -7.82 1.39 0.84
N PHE A 125 -8.48 2.23 0.04
CA PHE A 125 -8.37 2.21 -1.42
C PHE A 125 -7.71 3.51 -1.88
N ILE A 126 -6.54 3.40 -2.51
CA ILE A 126 -5.75 4.52 -3.04
C ILE A 126 -5.89 4.50 -4.55
N HIS A 127 -6.34 5.58 -5.15
CA HIS A 127 -6.55 5.62 -6.59
C HIS A 127 -6.03 6.89 -7.26
N SER A 128 -5.95 6.80 -8.58
CA SER A 128 -5.62 7.92 -9.47
C SER A 128 -6.25 7.69 -10.84
N GLY A 129 -5.89 8.41 -11.90
CA GLY A 129 -6.45 8.18 -13.22
C GLY A 129 -6.29 6.75 -13.73
N ALA A 130 -5.07 6.32 -14.03
CA ALA A 130 -4.77 4.97 -14.50
C ALA A 130 -4.35 3.99 -13.39
N GLY A 131 -3.95 4.49 -12.21
CA GLY A 131 -3.44 3.68 -11.10
C GLY A 131 -1.95 3.87 -10.81
N HIS A 132 -1.16 4.33 -11.78
CA HIS A 132 0.30 4.48 -11.63
C HIS A 132 0.71 5.36 -10.44
N ARG A 133 0.06 6.53 -10.27
CA ARG A 133 0.32 7.42 -9.14
C ARG A 133 0.01 6.77 -7.79
N ALA A 134 -1.05 5.96 -7.74
CA ALA A 134 -1.41 5.23 -6.52
C ALA A 134 -0.33 4.20 -6.14
N ALA A 135 0.13 3.40 -7.10
CA ALA A 135 1.19 2.43 -6.88
C ALA A 135 2.54 3.11 -6.58
N MET A 136 2.85 4.20 -7.27
CA MET A 136 4.04 5.03 -7.03
C MET A 136 4.07 5.61 -5.61
N ALA A 137 2.99 6.24 -5.16
CA ALA A 137 2.91 6.82 -3.82
C ALA A 137 2.98 5.74 -2.74
N TRP A 138 2.40 4.56 -3.00
CA TRP A 138 2.51 3.42 -2.11
C TRP A 138 3.95 2.87 -2.05
N MET A 139 4.68 2.83 -3.16
CA MET A 139 6.11 2.50 -3.18
C MET A 139 6.92 3.43 -2.29
N ILE A 140 6.69 4.74 -2.39
CA ILE A 140 7.35 5.73 -1.53
C ILE A 140 7.06 5.43 -0.05
N LYS A 141 5.80 5.17 0.31
CA LYS A 141 5.40 4.81 1.68
C LYS A 141 6.14 3.58 2.18
N ARG A 142 6.27 2.53 1.36
CA ARG A 142 6.99 1.31 1.74
C ARG A 142 8.46 1.58 2.06
N VAL A 143 9.12 2.44 1.28
CA VAL A 143 10.55 2.71 1.50
C VAL A 143 10.76 3.71 2.63
N VAL A 144 10.09 4.86 2.58
CA VAL A 144 10.34 5.98 3.49
C VAL A 144 9.79 5.72 4.90
N VAL A 145 8.63 5.06 4.99
CA VAL A 145 7.94 4.81 6.27
C VAL A 145 8.17 3.39 6.78
N ASP A 146 8.01 2.37 5.92
CA ASP A 146 8.08 0.96 6.36
C ASP A 146 9.51 0.40 6.33
N GLY A 147 10.49 1.17 5.83
CA GLY A 147 11.91 0.78 5.81
C GLY A 147 12.22 -0.33 4.80
N TRP A 148 11.40 -0.52 3.77
CA TRP A 148 11.68 -1.51 2.73
C TRP A 148 12.83 -1.06 1.83
N THR A 149 13.50 -2.03 1.19
CA THR A 149 14.43 -1.70 0.10
C THR A 149 13.65 -1.20 -1.12
N ILE A 150 14.31 -0.38 -1.95
CA ILE A 150 13.72 0.14 -3.20
C ILE A 150 13.33 -1.02 -4.12
N GLU A 151 14.16 -2.05 -4.20
CA GLU A 151 13.92 -3.22 -5.04
C GLU A 151 12.64 -3.96 -4.60
N LYS A 152 12.50 -4.22 -3.30
CA LYS A 152 11.31 -4.90 -2.76
C LYS A 152 10.05 -4.08 -2.98
N ALA A 153 10.11 -2.79 -2.70
CA ALA A 153 8.97 -1.87 -2.89
C ALA A 153 8.63 -1.72 -4.38
N GLY A 154 9.63 -1.73 -5.24
CA GLY A 154 9.47 -1.68 -6.69
C GLY A 154 8.76 -2.90 -7.25
N ILE A 155 9.11 -4.10 -6.80
CA ILE A 155 8.41 -5.34 -7.19
C ILE A 155 6.93 -5.28 -6.78
N GLU A 156 6.63 -4.83 -5.55
CA GLU A 156 5.25 -4.65 -5.11
C GLU A 156 4.52 -3.60 -5.96
N ALA A 157 5.14 -2.44 -6.24
CA ALA A 157 4.55 -1.37 -7.03
C ALA A 157 4.22 -1.81 -8.46
N ALA A 158 5.14 -2.55 -9.10
CA ALA A 158 4.88 -3.13 -10.42
C ALA A 158 3.68 -4.08 -10.38
N SER A 159 3.58 -4.93 -9.35
CA SER A 159 2.44 -5.84 -9.17
C SER A 159 1.16 -5.13 -8.70
N ALA A 160 1.24 -3.87 -8.29
CA ALA A 160 0.12 -3.07 -7.79
C ALA A 160 -0.34 -1.98 -8.78
N GLY A 161 0.12 -2.03 -10.02
CA GLY A 161 -0.34 -1.17 -11.11
C GLY A 161 0.66 -0.13 -11.63
N LEU A 162 1.89 -0.07 -11.10
CA LEU A 162 2.96 0.73 -11.71
C LEU A 162 3.67 -0.10 -12.80
N ILE A 163 2.93 -0.41 -13.84
CA ILE A 163 3.36 -1.22 -14.98
C ILE A 163 3.75 -0.34 -16.16
N ASP A 164 4.65 -0.85 -17.00
CA ASP A 164 5.14 -0.14 -18.20
C ASP A 164 4.17 -0.35 -19.37
N ASP A 165 2.96 0.18 -19.23
CA ASP A 165 1.88 0.10 -20.23
C ASP A 165 1.65 1.42 -20.99
N ASN A 166 2.34 2.49 -20.60
CA ASN A 166 2.30 3.79 -21.24
C ASN A 166 3.52 4.67 -20.89
N ALA A 167 3.65 5.79 -21.59
CA ALA A 167 4.78 6.72 -21.44
C ALA A 167 4.90 7.38 -20.04
N MET A 168 3.89 7.30 -19.21
CA MET A 168 3.91 7.91 -17.87
C MET A 168 4.49 6.99 -16.79
N ALA A 169 4.52 5.67 -16.99
CA ALA A 169 5.08 4.76 -15.99
C ALA A 169 6.55 5.06 -15.66
N PRO A 170 7.47 5.25 -16.63
CA PRO A 170 8.85 5.65 -16.34
C PRO A 170 8.97 6.97 -15.59
N VAL A 171 8.07 7.93 -15.88
CA VAL A 171 8.03 9.23 -15.19
C VAL A 171 7.70 9.04 -13.71
N TRP A 172 6.72 8.20 -13.40
CA TRP A 172 6.33 7.91 -12.01
C TRP A 172 7.39 7.10 -11.25
N TRP A 173 8.08 6.18 -11.94
CA TRP A 173 9.22 5.45 -11.39
C TRP A 173 10.33 6.41 -10.98
N LYS A 174 10.71 7.30 -11.90
CA LYS A 174 11.74 8.31 -11.62
C LYS A 174 11.34 9.23 -10.49
N PHE A 175 10.11 9.72 -10.48
CA PHE A 175 9.59 10.58 -9.40
C PHE A 175 9.71 9.89 -8.03
N ALA A 176 9.30 8.61 -7.93
CA ALA A 176 9.42 7.84 -6.70
C ALA A 176 10.86 7.72 -6.24
N GLN A 177 11.78 7.38 -7.15
CA GLN A 177 13.20 7.25 -6.85
C GLN A 177 13.81 8.57 -6.36
N ASP A 178 13.56 9.67 -7.06
CA ASP A 178 14.06 11.00 -6.70
C ASP A 178 13.55 11.41 -5.30
N TYR A 179 12.25 11.21 -5.03
CA TYR A 179 11.68 11.49 -3.73
C TYR A 179 12.31 10.64 -2.62
N ILE A 180 12.41 9.33 -2.83
CA ILE A 180 13.02 8.40 -1.87
C ILE A 180 14.47 8.79 -1.59
N MET A 181 15.26 9.10 -2.61
CA MET A 181 16.67 9.46 -2.45
C MET A 181 16.85 10.76 -1.67
N SER A 182 15.95 11.73 -1.83
CA SER A 182 15.99 13.00 -1.09
C SER A 182 15.52 12.88 0.37
N HIS A 183 14.81 11.80 0.73
CA HIS A 183 14.27 11.55 2.08
C HIS A 183 14.90 10.34 2.79
N LYS A 184 15.85 9.65 2.16
CA LYS A 184 16.63 8.60 2.79
C LYS A 184 17.62 9.22 3.78
N LYS A 185 17.44 8.93 5.06
CA LYS A 185 18.39 9.28 6.13
C LYS A 185 19.53 8.26 6.16
#